data_7ee3af88aec836a9e8d3422083dbab50
#
_entry.id   7ee3af88aec836a9e8d3422083dbab50
#
_cell.length_a   1.000
_cell.length_b   1.000
_cell.length_c   1.000
_cell.angle_alpha   90.00
_cell.angle_beta   90.00
_cell.angle_gamma   90.00
#
_symmetry.space_group_name_H-M   'P 1'
#
loop_
_entity.id
_entity.type
_entity.pdbx_description
1 polymer ?
#
loop_
_entity_poly.entity_id
_entity_poly.type
_entity_poly.pdbx_seq_one_letter_code
_entity_poly.pdbx_strand_id
1 'polypeptide(L)'
;MTGAEHRVRDEQTPGAGGDLANQAEGYLLWQATIAEAEQRAREFTDRMDWLTTSQRHEVERHHIEDSLRRARQDLERVAARCRSLRGEYERRYRSLRLRCAGWTLAVCAGAVLSAAASLIR
;
A
#
# COMPACT_ATOMS: atom_id res chain seq x y z
N MET A 1 -26.92 -47.99 -2.07
CA MET A 1 -27.39 -46.79 -2.79
C MET A 1 -26.67 -45.61 -2.19
N THR A 2 -25.63 -45.24 -2.83
CA THR A 2 -24.57 -44.36 -2.28
C THR A 2 -24.72 -43.00 -2.91
N GLY A 3 -25.21 -42.02 -2.17
CA GLY A 3 -25.24 -40.63 -2.57
C GLY A 3 -23.86 -40.04 -2.43
N ALA A 4 -23.21 -39.81 -3.56
CA ALA A 4 -21.96 -39.06 -3.61
C ALA A 4 -22.30 -37.56 -3.46
N GLU A 5 -22.17 -37.03 -2.26
CA GLU A 5 -22.13 -35.58 -2.01
C GLU A 5 -20.86 -35.03 -2.62
N HIS A 6 -21.03 -34.43 -3.79
CA HIS A 6 -20.00 -33.61 -4.43
C HIS A 6 -19.86 -32.32 -3.64
N ARG A 7 -18.99 -32.37 -2.64
CA ARG A 7 -18.56 -31.16 -1.90
C ARG A 7 -17.73 -30.31 -2.86
N VAL A 8 -18.38 -29.38 -3.55
CA VAL A 8 -17.74 -28.30 -4.24
C VAL A 8 -17.00 -27.48 -3.16
N ARG A 9 -15.72 -27.78 -3.01
CA ARG A 9 -14.82 -26.97 -2.21
C ARG A 9 -14.64 -25.67 -2.99
N ASP A 10 -15.35 -24.62 -2.58
CA ASP A 10 -15.04 -23.24 -2.96
C ASP A 10 -13.60 -22.96 -2.53
N GLU A 11 -12.68 -23.18 -3.45
CA GLU A 11 -11.35 -22.60 -3.39
C GLU A 11 -11.48 -21.10 -3.61
N GLN A 12 -11.97 -20.40 -2.59
CA GLN A 12 -11.75 -18.98 -2.48
C GLN A 12 -10.25 -18.76 -2.41
N THR A 13 -9.69 -18.40 -3.55
CA THR A 13 -8.31 -17.92 -3.66
C THR A 13 -8.18 -16.73 -2.71
N PRO A 14 -7.36 -16.79 -1.64
CA PRO A 14 -7.37 -15.75 -0.58
C PRO A 14 -6.89 -14.37 -1.03
N GLY A 15 -6.45 -14.23 -2.29
CA GLY A 15 -5.96 -12.97 -2.86
C GLY A 15 -7.00 -12.14 -3.60
N ALA A 16 -7.94 -12.76 -4.30
CA ALA A 16 -8.85 -12.03 -5.19
C ALA A 16 -9.91 -11.21 -4.43
N GLY A 17 -10.42 -11.72 -3.32
CA GLY A 17 -11.40 -11.01 -2.49
C GLY A 17 -10.81 -9.80 -1.78
N GLY A 18 -9.58 -9.89 -1.31
CA GLY A 18 -8.86 -8.78 -0.68
C GLY A 18 -8.53 -7.66 -1.66
N ASP A 19 -8.16 -8.02 -2.90
CA ASP A 19 -7.83 -7.04 -3.93
C ASP A 19 -9.07 -6.27 -4.39
N LEU A 20 -10.19 -6.94 -4.59
CA LEU A 20 -11.47 -6.30 -4.93
C LEU A 20 -11.97 -5.39 -3.79
N ALA A 21 -11.83 -5.80 -2.53
CA ALA A 21 -12.19 -4.99 -1.38
C ALA A 21 -11.34 -3.72 -1.32
N ASN A 22 -10.02 -3.83 -1.50
CA ASN A 22 -9.10 -2.69 -1.53
C ASN A 22 -9.38 -1.74 -2.71
N GLN A 23 -9.75 -2.27 -3.88
CA GLN A 23 -10.13 -1.45 -5.04
C GLN A 23 -11.44 -0.70 -4.78
N ALA A 24 -12.44 -1.36 -4.20
CA ALA A 24 -13.70 -0.75 -3.84
C ALA A 24 -13.51 0.36 -2.78
N GLU A 25 -12.71 0.10 -1.76
CA GLU A 25 -12.36 1.08 -0.73
C GLU A 25 -11.63 2.28 -1.33
N GLY A 26 -10.64 2.06 -2.18
CA GLY A 26 -9.94 3.13 -2.89
C GLY A 26 -10.86 3.99 -3.75
N TYR A 27 -11.82 3.36 -4.45
CA TYR A 27 -12.83 4.08 -5.23
C TYR A 27 -13.74 4.94 -4.35
N LEU A 28 -14.24 4.40 -3.23
CA LEU A 28 -15.10 5.13 -2.29
C LEU A 28 -14.37 6.32 -1.66
N LEU A 29 -13.11 6.14 -1.26
CA LEU A 29 -12.28 7.23 -0.74
C LEU A 29 -12.06 8.33 -1.78
N TRP A 30 -11.84 7.96 -3.04
CA TRP A 30 -11.70 8.93 -4.12
C TRP A 30 -13.00 9.70 -4.38
N GLN A 31 -14.15 9.03 -4.37
CA GLN A 31 -15.48 9.68 -4.50
C GLN A 31 -15.74 10.65 -3.34
N ALA A 32 -15.38 10.27 -2.12
CA ALA A 32 -15.47 11.15 -0.95
C ALA A 32 -14.59 12.41 -1.12
N THR A 33 -13.38 12.26 -1.67
CA THR A 33 -12.47 13.38 -1.95
C THR A 33 -13.04 14.35 -2.97
N ILE A 34 -13.71 13.83 -4.02
CA ILE A 34 -14.40 14.65 -5.01
C ILE A 34 -15.53 15.45 -4.36
N ALA A 35 -16.41 14.76 -3.61
CA ALA A 35 -17.54 15.40 -2.94
C ALA A 35 -17.08 16.50 -1.96
N GLU A 36 -16.01 16.26 -1.23
CA GLU A 36 -15.42 17.26 -0.33
C GLU A 36 -14.84 18.46 -1.08
N ALA A 37 -14.18 18.23 -2.22
CA ALA A 37 -13.67 19.32 -3.07
C ALA A 37 -14.80 20.19 -3.64
N GLU A 38 -15.90 19.58 -4.08
CA GLU A 38 -17.10 20.30 -4.55
C GLU A 38 -17.74 21.13 -3.44
N GLN A 39 -17.88 20.55 -2.24
CA GLN A 39 -18.45 21.27 -1.11
C GLN A 39 -17.58 22.47 -0.73
N ARG A 40 -16.28 22.31 -0.63
CA ARG A 40 -15.35 23.42 -0.33
C ARG A 40 -15.39 24.52 -1.40
N ALA A 41 -15.53 24.14 -2.67
CA ALA A 41 -15.64 25.10 -3.75
C ALA A 41 -16.92 25.95 -3.63
N ARG A 42 -18.06 25.33 -3.30
CA ARG A 42 -19.33 26.05 -3.04
C ARG A 42 -19.21 26.97 -1.84
N GLU A 43 -18.70 26.47 -0.71
CA GLU A 43 -18.49 27.29 0.50
C GLU A 43 -17.57 28.49 0.25
N PHE A 44 -16.59 28.33 -0.64
CA PHE A 44 -15.71 29.41 -1.06
C PHE A 44 -16.45 30.47 -1.89
N THR A 45 -17.23 30.06 -2.88
CA THR A 45 -17.96 30.98 -3.76
C THR A 45 -19.19 31.62 -3.09
N ASP A 46 -19.80 30.96 -2.09
CA ASP A 46 -20.91 31.49 -1.32
C ASP A 46 -20.59 32.79 -0.55
N ARG A 47 -19.30 32.99 -0.27
CA ARG A 47 -18.83 34.23 0.36
C ARG A 47 -18.64 35.39 -0.62
N MET A 48 -18.88 35.15 -1.92
CA MET A 48 -18.64 36.10 -3.00
C MET A 48 -19.96 36.45 -3.70
N ASP A 49 -20.79 37.31 -3.06
CA ASP A 49 -22.12 37.68 -3.56
C ASP A 49 -22.09 38.49 -4.89
N TRP A 50 -20.91 39.01 -5.22
CA TRP A 50 -20.69 39.80 -6.44
C TRP A 50 -20.44 38.98 -7.70
N LEU A 51 -20.27 37.65 -7.60
CA LEU A 51 -20.07 36.76 -8.74
C LEU A 51 -21.37 36.49 -9.48
N THR A 52 -21.30 36.59 -10.80
CA THR A 52 -22.39 36.10 -11.66
C THR A 52 -22.44 34.58 -11.64
N THR A 53 -23.57 33.96 -11.99
CA THR A 53 -23.74 32.52 -12.01
C THR A 53 -22.66 31.83 -12.88
N SER A 54 -22.35 32.41 -14.04
CA SER A 54 -21.33 31.88 -14.95
C SER A 54 -19.92 31.94 -14.34
N GLN A 55 -19.57 33.06 -13.72
CA GLN A 55 -18.30 33.24 -13.04
C GLN A 55 -18.17 32.30 -11.82
N ARG A 56 -19.25 32.09 -11.08
CA ARG A 56 -19.30 31.17 -9.95
C ARG A 56 -18.95 29.76 -10.39
N HIS A 57 -19.59 29.25 -11.43
CA HIS A 57 -19.30 27.92 -11.97
C HIS A 57 -17.85 27.77 -12.45
N GLU A 58 -17.31 28.80 -13.07
CA GLU A 58 -15.92 28.79 -13.54
C GLU A 58 -14.93 28.72 -12.37
N VAL A 59 -15.15 29.53 -11.33
CA VAL A 59 -14.32 29.54 -10.11
C VAL A 59 -14.41 28.21 -9.36
N GLU A 60 -15.63 27.68 -9.19
CA GLU A 60 -15.85 26.37 -8.56
C GLU A 60 -15.10 25.26 -9.30
N ARG A 61 -15.23 25.22 -10.61
CA ARG A 61 -14.54 24.23 -11.45
C ARG A 61 -13.02 24.29 -11.25
N HIS A 62 -12.42 25.45 -11.35
CA HIS A 62 -10.97 25.61 -11.14
C HIS A 62 -10.53 25.25 -9.73
N HIS A 63 -11.34 25.60 -8.73
CA HIS A 63 -11.03 25.25 -7.34
C HIS A 63 -11.08 23.75 -7.09
N ILE A 64 -12.05 23.04 -7.68
CA ILE A 64 -12.16 21.58 -7.63
C ILE A 64 -10.97 20.93 -8.32
N GLU A 65 -10.65 21.35 -9.56
CA GLU A 65 -9.52 20.80 -10.32
C GLU A 65 -8.20 20.95 -9.58
N ASP A 66 -7.95 22.11 -8.96
CA ASP A 66 -6.73 22.38 -8.21
C ASP A 66 -6.67 21.58 -6.90
N SER A 67 -7.81 21.43 -6.21
CA SER A 67 -7.92 20.60 -5.01
C SER A 67 -7.65 19.12 -5.30
N LEU A 68 -8.21 18.58 -6.38
CA LEU A 68 -7.98 17.21 -6.81
C LEU A 68 -6.54 16.97 -7.27
N ARG A 69 -5.94 17.95 -7.94
CA ARG A 69 -4.52 17.89 -8.33
C ARG A 69 -3.61 17.80 -7.11
N ARG A 70 -3.86 18.62 -6.08
CA ARG A 70 -3.12 18.57 -4.81
C ARG A 70 -3.29 17.23 -4.11
N ALA A 71 -4.51 16.72 -4.02
CA ALA A 71 -4.80 15.42 -3.41
C ALA A 71 -4.03 14.28 -4.12
N ARG A 72 -3.96 14.27 -5.45
CA ARG A 72 -3.16 13.29 -6.21
C ARG A 72 -1.67 13.40 -5.90
N GLN A 73 -1.12 14.60 -5.88
CA GLN A 73 0.28 14.83 -5.57
C GLN A 73 0.64 14.37 -4.16
N ASP A 74 -0.26 14.56 -3.19
CA ASP A 74 -0.06 14.11 -1.82
C ASP A 74 -0.07 12.58 -1.73
N LEU A 75 -0.99 11.91 -2.43
CA LEU A 75 -1.01 10.45 -2.52
C LEU A 75 0.28 9.90 -3.17
N GLU A 76 0.76 10.54 -4.24
CA GLU A 76 2.02 10.15 -4.89
C GLU A 76 3.22 10.30 -3.96
N ARG A 77 3.28 11.39 -3.17
CA ARG A 77 4.34 11.60 -2.17
C ARG A 77 4.28 10.54 -1.07
N VAL A 78 3.10 10.24 -0.55
CA VAL A 78 2.91 9.20 0.47
C VAL A 78 3.31 7.83 -0.08
N ALA A 79 2.86 7.48 -1.30
CA ALA A 79 3.21 6.23 -1.95
C ALA A 79 4.73 6.11 -2.21
N ALA A 80 5.39 7.20 -2.61
CA ALA A 80 6.84 7.24 -2.78
C ALA A 80 7.57 7.01 -1.45
N ARG A 81 7.08 7.63 -0.37
CA ARG A 81 7.66 7.47 0.97
C ARG A 81 7.48 6.05 1.51
N CYS A 82 6.30 5.45 1.30
CA CYS A 82 6.07 4.05 1.66
C CYS A 82 6.99 3.08 0.92
N ARG A 83 7.23 3.31 -0.38
CA ARG A 83 8.17 2.51 -1.18
C ARG A 83 9.61 2.62 -0.68
N SER A 84 10.05 3.84 -0.33
CA SER A 84 11.41 4.04 0.20
C SER A 84 11.62 3.35 1.55
N LEU A 85 10.63 3.43 2.44
CA LEU A 85 10.66 2.74 3.73
C LEU A 85 10.70 1.22 3.56
N ARG A 86 9.87 0.66 2.67
CA ARG A 86 9.86 -0.78 2.38
C ARG A 86 11.22 -1.26 1.89
N GLY A 87 11.86 -0.52 0.99
CA GLY A 87 13.20 -0.83 0.49
C GLY A 87 14.29 -0.77 1.57
N GLU A 88 14.15 0.13 2.56
CA GLU A 88 15.07 0.22 3.69
C GLU A 88 14.92 -1.00 4.64
N TYR A 89 13.68 -1.41 4.93
CA TYR A 89 13.42 -2.61 5.74
C TYR A 89 13.94 -3.88 5.06
N GLU A 90 13.74 -4.04 3.76
CA GLU A 90 14.24 -5.19 3.00
C GLU A 90 15.77 -5.29 3.02
N ARG A 91 16.47 -4.14 2.91
CA ARG A 91 17.94 -4.10 3.02
C ARG A 91 18.43 -4.53 4.41
N ARG A 92 17.79 -4.02 5.46
CA ARG A 92 18.11 -4.38 6.85
C ARG A 92 17.86 -5.87 7.11
N TYR A 93 16.73 -6.38 6.65
CA TYR A 93 16.39 -7.79 6.80
C TYR A 93 17.36 -8.70 6.05
N ARG A 94 17.75 -8.34 4.82
CA ARG A 94 18.74 -9.09 4.03
C ARG A 94 20.12 -9.11 4.70
N SER A 95 20.55 -7.99 5.26
CA SER A 95 21.85 -7.92 5.98
C SER A 95 21.85 -8.76 7.25
N LEU A 96 20.75 -8.77 8.00
CA LEU A 96 20.61 -9.63 9.18
C LEU A 96 20.61 -11.11 8.80
N ARG A 97 19.88 -11.49 7.75
CA ARG A 97 19.83 -12.87 7.27
C ARG A 97 21.21 -13.37 6.81
N LEU A 98 21.97 -12.54 6.11
CA LEU A 98 23.34 -12.88 5.69
C LEU A 98 24.29 -13.03 6.88
N ARG A 99 24.17 -12.18 7.90
CA ARG A 99 24.96 -12.29 9.14
C ARG A 99 24.62 -13.58 9.89
N CYS A 100 23.35 -13.91 10.06
CA CYS A 100 22.94 -15.15 10.71
C CYS A 100 23.44 -16.38 9.93
N ALA A 101 23.33 -16.39 8.60
CA ALA A 101 23.85 -17.49 7.78
C ALA A 101 25.38 -17.60 7.87
N GLY A 102 26.08 -16.48 7.90
CA GLY A 102 27.56 -16.49 8.11
C GLY A 102 27.96 -17.05 9.46
N TRP A 103 27.25 -16.70 10.53
CA TRP A 103 27.51 -17.25 11.88
C TRP A 103 27.24 -18.76 11.97
N THR A 104 26.14 -19.23 11.38
CA THR A 104 25.83 -20.67 11.37
C THR A 104 26.88 -21.46 10.60
N LEU A 105 27.35 -20.97 9.45
CA LEU A 105 28.42 -21.59 8.68
C LEU A 105 29.75 -21.61 9.46
N ALA A 106 30.12 -20.53 10.15
CA ALA A 106 31.33 -20.46 10.96
C ALA A 106 31.30 -21.44 12.13
N VAL A 107 30.18 -21.58 12.82
CA VAL A 107 29.99 -22.51 13.91
C VAL A 107 30.09 -23.98 13.40
N CYS A 108 29.43 -24.30 12.29
CA CYS A 108 29.48 -25.61 11.68
C CYS A 108 30.93 -25.99 11.24
N ALA A 109 31.61 -25.04 10.59
CA ALA A 109 33.02 -25.27 10.18
C ALA A 109 33.95 -25.50 11.39
N GLY A 110 33.76 -24.71 12.45
CA GLY A 110 34.51 -24.89 13.70
C GLY A 110 34.26 -26.24 14.38
N ALA A 111 33.00 -26.68 14.39
CA ALA A 111 32.64 -28.00 14.92
C ALA A 111 33.28 -29.16 14.12
N VAL A 112 33.25 -29.06 12.79
CA VAL A 112 33.87 -30.07 11.92
C VAL A 112 35.38 -30.12 12.12
N LEU A 113 36.06 -28.97 12.20
CA LEU A 113 37.50 -28.91 12.44
C LEU A 113 37.90 -29.48 13.82
N SER A 114 37.11 -29.18 14.86
CA SER A 114 37.36 -29.72 16.19
C SER A 114 37.17 -31.25 16.26
N ALA A 115 36.14 -31.77 15.60
CA ALA A 115 35.91 -33.20 15.49
C ALA A 115 37.03 -33.91 14.73
N ALA A 116 37.49 -33.34 13.61
CA ALA A 116 38.62 -33.89 12.85
C ALA A 116 39.91 -33.89 13.66
N ALA A 117 40.20 -32.83 14.41
CA ALA A 117 41.38 -32.74 15.26
C ALA A 117 41.37 -33.79 16.41
N SER A 118 40.18 -34.09 16.96
CA SER A 118 40.05 -35.11 18.01
C SER A 118 40.23 -36.54 17.49
N LEU A 119 39.94 -36.78 16.21
CA LEU A 119 40.08 -38.09 15.58
C LEU A 119 41.53 -38.43 15.23
N ILE A 120 42.37 -37.40 15.00
CA ILE A 120 43.79 -37.54 14.63
C ILE A 120 44.70 -37.69 15.89
N ARG A 121 44.15 -37.41 17.07
CA ARG A 121 44.86 -37.48 18.34
C ARG A 121 44.69 -38.84 19.02
#